data_925a2d22e9570be442b7ba09871cca93
#
_entry.id   925a2d22e9570be442b7ba09871cca93
#
_cell.length_a   1.000
_cell.length_b   1.000
_cell.length_c   1.000
_cell.angle_alpha   90.00
_cell.angle_beta   90.00
_cell.angle_gamma   90.00
#
_symmetry.space_group_name_H-M   'P 1'
#
loop_
_entity.id
_entity.type
_entity.pdbx_description
1 polymer ?
#
loop_
_entity_poly.entity_id
_entity_poly.type
_entity_poly.pdbx_seq_one_letter_code
_entity_poly.pdbx_strand_id
1 'polypeptide(L)'
;FNSIYKNDETESTGLLFIKVYNKWESNLKRVLKSVGLTLPQFIVLTSLLFLSNREEYATQVDIARFTGMDVMTVSQIVRLLEKKDYIKR
;
A
#
# COMPACT_ATOMS: atom_id res chain seq x y z
N PHE A 1 14.28 -12.00 30.21
CA PHE A 1 12.87 -12.04 29.88
C PHE A 1 12.02 -11.16 30.77
N ASN A 2 12.53 -10.87 31.94
CA ASN A 2 11.86 -9.95 32.85
C ASN A 2 11.71 -8.55 32.26
N SER A 3 12.59 -8.17 31.33
CA SER A 3 12.52 -6.88 30.69
C SER A 3 11.23 -6.74 29.87
N ILE A 4 10.73 -7.84 29.34
CA ILE A 4 9.47 -7.83 28.59
C ILE A 4 8.32 -7.48 29.52
N TYR A 5 8.33 -8.04 30.72
CA TYR A 5 7.26 -7.77 31.68
C TYR A 5 7.31 -6.37 32.26
N LYS A 6 8.49 -5.79 32.31
CA LYS A 6 8.63 -4.40 32.77
C LYS A 6 8.03 -3.41 31.78
N ASN A 7 7.95 -3.81 30.50
CA ASN A 7 7.41 -2.99 29.44
C ASN A 7 6.09 -3.54 28.92
N ASP A 8 5.32 -4.16 29.79
CA ASP A 8 4.07 -4.82 29.43
C ASP A 8 3.14 -3.94 28.62
N GLU A 9 2.95 -2.70 29.04
CA GLU A 9 2.04 -1.79 28.34
C GLU A 9 2.51 -1.53 26.92
N THR A 10 3.80 -1.27 26.76
CA THR A 10 4.39 -1.02 25.44
C THR A 10 4.32 -2.27 24.58
N GLU A 11 4.66 -3.41 25.16
CA GLU A 11 4.61 -4.68 24.45
C GLU A 11 3.19 -5.06 24.06
N SER A 12 2.24 -4.86 24.97
CA SER A 12 0.84 -5.15 24.70
C SER A 12 0.30 -4.23 23.61
N THR A 13 0.70 -2.98 23.62
CA THR A 13 0.30 -2.02 22.59
C THR A 13 0.87 -2.42 21.24
N GLY A 14 2.15 -2.83 21.22
CA GLY A 14 2.78 -3.29 20.00
C GLY A 14 2.12 -4.53 19.42
N LEU A 15 1.82 -5.49 20.29
CA LEU A 15 1.14 -6.72 19.87
C LEU A 15 -0.26 -6.43 19.35
N LEU A 16 -0.98 -5.53 20.02
CA LEU A 16 -2.31 -5.13 19.58
C LEU A 16 -2.25 -4.47 18.21
N PHE A 17 -1.28 -3.59 18.01
CA PHE A 17 -1.08 -2.93 16.74
C PHE A 17 -0.83 -3.96 15.63
N ILE A 18 0.03 -4.95 15.90
CA ILE A 18 0.33 -5.99 14.92
C ILE A 18 -0.93 -6.81 14.59
N LYS A 19 -1.72 -7.14 15.60
CA LYS A 19 -2.97 -7.88 15.38
C LYS A 19 -3.95 -7.08 14.53
N VAL A 20 -4.12 -5.79 14.82
CA VAL A 20 -4.99 -4.92 14.06
C VAL A 20 -4.50 -4.79 12.63
N TYR A 21 -3.19 -4.59 12.45
CA TYR A 21 -2.60 -4.48 11.14
C TYR A 21 -2.81 -5.76 10.32
N ASN A 22 -2.56 -6.92 10.92
CA ASN A 22 -2.71 -8.19 10.22
C ASN A 22 -4.15 -8.44 9.82
N LYS A 23 -5.09 -8.10 10.68
CA LYS A 23 -6.51 -8.26 10.38
C LYS A 23 -6.93 -7.32 9.24
N TRP A 24 -6.48 -6.08 9.31
CA TRP A 24 -6.74 -5.07 8.28
C TRP A 24 -6.17 -5.53 6.93
N GLU A 25 -4.91 -5.98 6.94
CA GLU A 25 -4.25 -6.44 5.73
C GLU A 25 -4.97 -7.63 5.12
N SER A 26 -5.36 -8.60 5.93
CA SER A 26 -6.08 -9.79 5.47
C SER A 26 -7.42 -9.41 4.85
N ASN A 27 -8.16 -8.51 5.49
CA ASN A 27 -9.44 -8.05 4.98
C ASN A 27 -9.25 -7.29 3.68
N LEU A 28 -8.24 -6.43 3.62
CA LEU A 28 -7.94 -5.66 2.42
C LEU A 28 -7.58 -6.58 1.25
N LYS A 29 -6.73 -7.56 1.49
CA LYS A 29 -6.34 -8.52 0.45
C LYS A 29 -7.54 -9.28 -0.10
N ARG A 30 -8.47 -9.66 0.78
CA ARG A 30 -9.68 -10.36 0.35
C ARG A 30 -10.54 -9.48 -0.55
N VAL A 31 -10.71 -8.22 -0.17
CA VAL A 31 -11.47 -7.27 -0.98
C VAL A 31 -10.77 -7.02 -2.32
N LEU A 32 -9.46 -6.83 -2.28
CA LEU A 32 -8.69 -6.58 -3.50
C LEU A 32 -8.74 -7.76 -4.46
N LYS A 33 -8.74 -8.97 -3.91
CA LYS A 33 -8.83 -10.17 -4.73
C LYS A 33 -10.14 -10.20 -5.51
N SER A 34 -11.22 -9.71 -4.91
CA SER A 34 -12.52 -9.68 -5.57
C SER A 34 -12.56 -8.73 -6.75
N VAL A 35 -11.68 -7.73 -6.79
CA VAL A 35 -11.59 -6.78 -7.90
C VAL A 35 -10.34 -7.01 -8.76
N GLY A 36 -9.61 -8.10 -8.51
CA GLY A 36 -8.47 -8.48 -9.34
C GLY A 36 -7.22 -7.64 -9.14
N LEU A 37 -7.03 -7.08 -7.95
CA LEU A 37 -5.84 -6.28 -7.63
C LEU A 37 -5.02 -6.95 -6.53
N THR A 38 -3.70 -6.77 -6.62
CA THR A 38 -2.80 -7.10 -5.52
C THR A 38 -2.61 -5.85 -4.66
N LEU A 39 -2.06 -6.02 -3.46
CA LEU A 39 -1.80 -4.89 -2.59
C LEU A 39 -0.86 -3.87 -3.21
N PRO A 40 0.29 -4.25 -3.81
CA PRO A 40 1.15 -3.29 -4.49
C PRO A 40 0.43 -2.53 -5.61
N GLN A 41 -0.42 -3.21 -6.37
CA GLN A 41 -1.19 -2.56 -7.43
C GLN A 41 -2.16 -1.54 -6.85
N PHE A 42 -2.80 -1.88 -5.75
CA PHE A 42 -3.71 -0.97 -5.07
C PHE A 42 -2.96 0.25 -4.53
N ILE A 43 -1.78 0.04 -3.95
CA ILE A 43 -0.96 1.13 -3.42
C ILE A 43 -0.57 2.10 -4.54
N VAL A 44 -0.16 1.59 -5.70
CA VAL A 44 0.18 2.44 -6.84
C VAL A 44 -1.04 3.19 -7.34
N LEU A 45 -2.17 2.51 -7.48
CA LEU A 45 -3.40 3.12 -7.96
C LEU A 45 -3.88 4.24 -7.03
N THR A 46 -3.91 4.01 -5.73
CA THR A 46 -4.36 5.02 -4.78
C THR A 46 -3.38 6.18 -4.69
N SER A 47 -2.08 5.90 -4.81
CA SER A 47 -1.06 6.94 -4.81
C SER A 47 -1.21 7.84 -6.04
N LEU A 48 -1.46 7.24 -7.19
CA LEU A 48 -1.70 7.97 -8.42
C LEU A 48 -2.91 8.91 -8.27
N LEU A 49 -4.00 8.40 -7.72
CA LEU A 49 -5.21 9.20 -7.50
C LEU A 49 -4.95 10.34 -6.52
N PHE A 50 -4.25 10.04 -5.43
CA PHE A 50 -3.94 11.04 -4.41
C PHE A 50 -3.06 12.16 -4.98
N LEU A 51 -2.00 11.80 -5.70
CA LEU A 51 -1.08 12.77 -6.26
C LEU A 51 -1.72 13.58 -7.39
N SER A 52 -2.57 12.94 -8.18
CA SER A 52 -3.27 13.62 -9.27
C SER A 52 -4.26 14.66 -8.75
N ASN A 53 -4.82 14.45 -7.58
CA ASN A 53 -5.72 15.43 -6.96
C ASN A 53 -4.97 16.67 -6.45
N ARG A 54 -3.68 16.52 -6.17
CA ARG A 54 -2.86 17.62 -5.66
C ARG A 54 -2.11 18.37 -6.74
N GLU A 55 -1.81 17.68 -7.83
CA GLU A 55 -1.04 18.23 -8.94
C GLU A 55 -1.76 17.89 -10.24
N GLU A 56 -1.36 18.54 -11.33
CA GLU A 56 -1.98 18.30 -12.63
C GLU A 56 -1.82 16.84 -13.06
N TYR A 57 -0.66 16.26 -12.77
CA TYR A 57 -0.38 14.86 -13.08
C TYR A 57 0.75 14.36 -12.19
N ALA A 58 0.81 13.06 -12.04
CA ALA A 58 1.86 12.42 -11.27
C ALA A 58 2.71 11.56 -12.19
N THR A 59 4.03 11.65 -12.03
CA THR A 59 4.96 10.80 -12.77
C THR A 59 5.21 9.50 -12.02
N GLN A 60 5.78 8.52 -12.72
CA GLN A 60 6.15 7.26 -12.09
C GLN A 60 7.21 7.48 -11.00
N VAL A 61 8.08 8.47 -11.20
CA VAL A 61 9.09 8.82 -10.20
C VAL A 61 8.42 9.39 -8.95
N ASP A 62 7.40 10.22 -9.13
CA ASP A 62 6.65 10.77 -8.00
C ASP A 62 5.98 9.65 -7.21
N ILE A 63 5.37 8.70 -7.89
CA ILE A 63 4.73 7.56 -7.24
C ILE A 63 5.76 6.72 -6.49
N ALA A 64 6.89 6.46 -7.11
CA ALA A 64 7.96 5.69 -6.47
C ALA A 64 8.44 6.37 -5.20
N ARG A 65 8.64 7.68 -5.27
CA ARG A 65 9.09 8.46 -4.12
C ARG A 65 8.04 8.48 -3.00
N PHE A 66 6.79 8.62 -3.36
CA PHE A 66 5.69 8.67 -2.41
C PHE A 66 5.49 7.34 -1.70
N THR A 67 5.60 6.24 -2.43
CA THR A 67 5.35 4.90 -1.89
C THR A 67 6.58 4.23 -1.30
N GLY A 68 7.78 4.71 -1.65
CA GLY A 68 9.02 4.04 -1.29
C GLY A 68 9.32 2.84 -2.18
N MET A 69 8.56 2.64 -3.24
CA MET A 69 8.75 1.52 -4.16
C MET A 69 9.79 1.86 -5.21
N ASP A 70 10.37 0.82 -5.78
CA ASP A 70 11.32 0.96 -6.88
C ASP A 70 10.61 1.48 -8.14
N VAL A 71 11.25 2.39 -8.88
CA VAL A 71 10.68 2.99 -10.08
C VAL A 71 10.33 1.94 -11.13
N MET A 72 11.17 0.93 -11.29
CA MET A 72 10.89 -0.14 -12.26
C MET A 72 9.64 -0.91 -11.89
N THR A 73 9.48 -1.21 -10.61
CA THR A 73 8.29 -1.90 -10.11
C THR A 73 7.05 -1.04 -10.35
N VAL A 74 7.13 0.24 -10.04
CA VAL A 74 6.03 1.17 -10.29
C VAL A 74 5.68 1.20 -11.78
N SER A 75 6.71 1.26 -12.64
CA SER A 75 6.49 1.28 -14.08
C SER A 75 5.76 0.04 -14.57
N GLN A 76 6.15 -1.13 -14.09
CA GLN A 76 5.49 -2.38 -14.44
C GLN A 76 4.03 -2.41 -13.98
N ILE A 77 3.79 -1.94 -12.77
CA ILE A 77 2.44 -1.90 -12.21
C ILE A 77 1.56 -0.91 -12.97
N VAL A 78 2.09 0.26 -13.31
CA VAL A 78 1.33 1.26 -14.09
C VAL A 78 0.91 0.67 -15.42
N ARG A 79 1.83 -0.01 -16.11
CA ARG A 79 1.50 -0.65 -17.39
C ARG A 79 0.42 -1.70 -17.24
N LEU A 80 0.49 -2.47 -16.16
CA LEU A 80 -0.51 -3.50 -15.89
C LEU A 80 -1.87 -2.88 -15.61
N LEU A 81 -1.90 -1.78 -14.84
CA LEU A 81 -3.15 -1.08 -14.54
C LEU A 81 -3.77 -0.48 -15.78
N GLU A 82 -2.95 0.04 -16.69
CA GLU A 82 -3.42 0.54 -17.97
C GLU A 82 -4.03 -0.60 -18.80
N LYS A 83 -3.36 -1.74 -18.82
CA LYS A 83 -3.83 -2.90 -19.58
C LYS A 83 -5.15 -3.41 -19.04
N LYS A 84 -5.39 -3.28 -17.75
CA LYS A 84 -6.63 -3.69 -17.10
C LYS A 84 -7.71 -2.60 -17.12
N ASP A 85 -7.41 -1.47 -17.74
CA ASP A 85 -8.32 -0.32 -17.84
C ASP A 85 -8.64 0.35 -16.51
N TYR A 86 -7.79 0.19 -15.50
CA TYR A 86 -7.95 0.91 -14.25
C TYR A 86 -7.49 2.36 -14.37
N ILE A 87 -6.55 2.62 -15.27
CA ILE A 87 -6.04 3.98 -15.51
C ILE A 87 -5.87 4.19 -17.01
N LYS A 88 -5.88 5.45 -17.40
CA LYS A 88 -5.61 5.88 -18.77
C LYS A 88 -4.50 6.93 -18.75
N ARG A 89 -3.66 6.89 -19.74
CA ARG A 89 -2.67 7.93 -19.92
C ARG A 89 -3.22 9.09 -20.71
#